data_6571917040a5e8cd65f88c17ac9c061e
#
_entry.id   6571917040a5e8cd65f88c17ac9c061e
#
_cell.length_a   1.000
_cell.length_b   1.000
_cell.length_c   1.000
_cell.angle_alpha   90.00
_cell.angle_beta   90.00
_cell.angle_gamma   90.00
#
_symmetry.space_group_name_H-M   'P 1'
#
loop_
_entity.id
_entity.type
_entity.pdbx_description
1 polymer ?
#
loop_
_entity_poly.entity_id
_entity_poly.type
_entity_poly.pdbx_seq_one_letter_code
_entity_poly.pdbx_strand_id
1 'polypeptide(L)'
;HKDVQVHQHFNITVKNKVAKSAVIYIDTDSCYVQFEELYNTIEWHGEKLTIDHFIMKLYNFRIKEYISKCMQKYAEANNTDNFLVFELETIAHSGIWMAKKKYLQDIAWTDKLKEDQRYERASYIKTIGFEVIQSSTPTFARKKLKDALQLIFKSDQPTQESIVNFLRECKKEFKLAPIDDIAFNRRTNNIQKYILDDYETFQFASKTPSNVKAAGYYNYLLNNSKYKKKYKTITNGEKLKIYQVADQNGLSDVFAYLPGDNPYEFAPAIDFDLQFEKAIIDPMNRVLASLNMKPLDRNLIFSSSLFDF
;
A
#
# COMPACT_ATOMS: atom_id res chain seq x y z
N HIS A 1 24.10 5.30 36.29
CA HIS A 1 23.37 4.33 37.15
C HIS A 1 22.29 3.53 36.39
N LYS A 2 21.61 4.08 35.38
CA LYS A 2 20.53 3.38 34.68
C LYS A 2 21.02 2.38 33.62
N ASP A 3 22.18 2.68 33.00
CA ASP A 3 22.79 1.82 31.99
C ASP A 3 23.34 0.51 32.63
N VAL A 4 23.84 0.59 33.87
CA VAL A 4 24.38 -0.56 34.60
C VAL A 4 23.36 -1.66 34.84
N GLN A 5 22.09 -1.29 35.14
CA GLN A 5 21.02 -2.27 35.34
C GLN A 5 20.67 -3.05 34.09
N VAL A 6 20.67 -2.38 32.92
CA VAL A 6 20.45 -3.05 31.63
C VAL A 6 21.60 -4.02 31.34
N HIS A 7 22.86 -3.58 31.53
CA HIS A 7 24.03 -4.42 31.32
C HIS A 7 24.00 -5.68 32.18
N GLN A 8 23.67 -5.55 33.46
CA GLN A 8 23.57 -6.70 34.36
C GLN A 8 22.42 -7.64 34.05
N HIS A 9 21.21 -7.09 33.73
CA HIS A 9 20.02 -7.89 33.43
C HIS A 9 20.20 -8.74 32.20
N PHE A 10 20.85 -8.22 31.15
CA PHE A 10 21.04 -8.93 29.89
C PHE A 10 22.40 -9.62 29.76
N ASN A 11 23.30 -9.45 30.76
CA ASN A 11 24.68 -9.90 30.69
C ASN A 11 25.38 -9.43 29.39
N ILE A 12 25.36 -8.12 29.17
CA ILE A 12 25.86 -7.47 27.94
C ILE A 12 26.72 -6.23 28.29
N THR A 13 27.51 -5.81 27.31
CA THR A 13 28.14 -4.48 27.29
C THR A 13 27.75 -3.74 26.03
N VAL A 14 27.27 -2.49 26.17
CA VAL A 14 27.00 -1.61 25.01
C VAL A 14 28.27 -0.82 24.73
N LYS A 15 28.90 -1.07 23.58
CA LYS A 15 30.24 -0.49 23.24
C LYS A 15 30.16 0.98 22.87
N ASN A 16 29.12 1.44 22.22
CA ASN A 16 28.97 2.80 21.72
C ASN A 16 27.60 3.38 22.07
N LYS A 17 27.53 4.71 22.23
CA LYS A 17 26.24 5.39 22.31
C LYS A 17 25.63 5.47 20.92
N VAL A 18 24.36 5.15 20.81
CA VAL A 18 23.59 5.41 19.60
C VAL A 18 23.53 6.92 19.37
N ALA A 19 24.13 7.38 18.28
CA ALA A 19 24.35 8.81 18.03
C ALA A 19 23.11 9.52 17.49
N LYS A 20 22.14 8.78 16.94
CA LYS A 20 20.94 9.31 16.28
C LYS A 20 19.68 8.98 17.07
N SER A 21 18.63 9.77 16.86
CA SER A 21 17.31 9.44 17.37
C SER A 21 16.86 8.09 16.81
N ALA A 22 16.54 7.17 17.70
CA ALA A 22 16.01 5.86 17.32
C ALA A 22 14.52 5.94 16.85
N VAL A 23 13.83 7.04 17.12
CA VAL A 23 12.46 7.27 16.66
C VAL A 23 12.49 7.66 15.20
N ILE A 24 11.89 6.83 14.34
CA ILE A 24 11.89 6.99 12.87
C ILE A 24 10.57 7.53 12.32
N TYR A 25 9.46 7.29 13.03
CA TYR A 25 8.15 7.76 12.61
C TYR A 25 7.20 7.90 13.80
N ILE A 26 6.33 8.91 13.77
CA ILE A 26 5.28 9.16 14.75
C ILE A 26 3.98 9.42 14.00
N ASP A 27 2.89 8.77 14.41
CA ASP A 27 1.55 9.03 13.89
C ASP A 27 0.53 9.05 15.03
N THR A 28 0.02 10.25 15.33
CA THR A 28 -1.03 10.54 16.31
C THR A 28 -0.74 9.98 17.71
N ASP A 29 -0.92 8.68 17.90
CA ASP A 29 -0.87 7.92 19.17
C ASP A 29 0.16 6.77 19.14
N SER A 30 0.95 6.67 18.08
CA SER A 30 1.96 5.63 17.93
C SER A 30 3.32 6.19 17.55
N CYS A 31 4.41 5.51 17.98
CA CYS A 31 5.75 5.79 17.52
C CYS A 31 6.48 4.52 17.11
N TYR A 32 7.36 4.67 16.13
CA TYR A 32 8.18 3.60 15.57
C TYR A 32 9.64 3.86 15.91
N VAL A 33 10.25 2.85 16.50
CA VAL A 33 11.61 2.94 17.03
C VAL A 33 12.49 1.90 16.37
N GLN A 34 13.66 2.31 15.88
CA GLN A 34 14.65 1.41 15.30
C GLN A 34 15.64 0.95 16.37
N PHE A 35 15.87 -0.35 16.48
CA PHE A 35 16.78 -0.95 17.46
C PHE A 35 18.03 -1.59 16.86
N GLU A 36 18.14 -1.65 15.54
CA GLU A 36 19.25 -2.32 14.85
C GLU A 36 20.62 -1.73 15.23
N GLU A 37 20.75 -0.40 15.23
CA GLU A 37 21.99 0.25 15.60
C GLU A 37 22.39 -0.08 17.05
N LEU A 38 21.42 -0.03 17.98
CA LEU A 38 21.68 -0.42 19.38
C LEU A 38 22.09 -1.89 19.47
N TYR A 39 21.33 -2.80 18.83
CA TYR A 39 21.58 -4.23 18.89
C TYR A 39 22.97 -4.59 18.35
N ASN A 40 23.41 -3.94 17.28
CA ASN A 40 24.73 -4.16 16.67
C ASN A 40 25.91 -3.63 17.51
N THR A 41 25.65 -2.74 18.48
CA THR A 41 26.69 -2.25 19.41
C THR A 41 26.85 -3.12 20.67
N ILE A 42 26.01 -4.16 20.81
CA ILE A 42 25.99 -5.02 21.99
C ILE A 42 27.10 -6.09 21.91
N GLU A 43 27.94 -6.14 22.96
CA GLU A 43 28.78 -7.29 23.26
C GLU A 43 28.04 -8.23 24.22
N TRP A 44 27.79 -9.45 23.80
CA TRP A 44 27.07 -10.46 24.56
C TRP A 44 28.07 -11.30 25.38
N HIS A 45 27.84 -11.39 26.70
CA HIS A 45 28.66 -12.22 27.60
C HIS A 45 27.98 -13.54 27.95
N GLY A 46 26.78 -13.78 27.45
CA GLY A 46 25.99 -14.99 27.57
C GLY A 46 25.35 -15.39 26.24
N GLU A 47 24.21 -16.06 26.31
CA GLU A 47 23.42 -16.43 25.13
C GLU A 47 22.99 -15.17 24.36
N LYS A 48 23.29 -15.13 23.06
CA LYS A 48 22.89 -14.04 22.17
C LYS A 48 21.42 -14.22 21.81
N LEU A 49 20.58 -13.27 22.22
CA LEU A 49 19.17 -13.24 21.83
C LEU A 49 19.03 -12.81 20.36
N THR A 50 17.97 -13.26 19.68
CA THR A 50 17.55 -12.64 18.42
C THR A 50 17.08 -11.21 18.70
N ILE A 51 17.11 -10.36 17.67
CA ILE A 51 16.78 -8.92 17.83
C ILE A 51 15.34 -8.72 18.33
N ASP A 52 14.40 -9.50 17.87
CA ASP A 52 13.00 -9.45 18.29
C ASP A 52 12.81 -9.87 19.75
N HIS A 53 13.47 -10.95 20.20
CA HIS A 53 13.47 -11.35 21.61
C HIS A 53 14.18 -10.33 22.50
N PHE A 54 15.26 -9.74 22.02
CA PHE A 54 15.94 -8.66 22.75
C PHE A 54 15.02 -7.45 22.92
N ILE A 55 14.34 -7.00 21.85
CA ILE A 55 13.39 -5.88 21.90
C ILE A 55 12.26 -6.18 22.89
N MET A 56 11.68 -7.37 22.83
CA MET A 56 10.60 -7.78 23.74
C MET A 56 11.05 -7.74 25.21
N LYS A 57 12.19 -8.33 25.52
CA LYS A 57 12.75 -8.31 26.88
C LYS A 57 13.08 -6.88 27.35
N LEU A 58 13.69 -6.07 26.48
CA LEU A 58 14.04 -4.68 26.78
C LEU A 58 12.78 -3.82 27.02
N TYR A 59 11.74 -4.02 26.21
CA TYR A 59 10.46 -3.36 26.40
C TYR A 59 9.87 -3.69 27.79
N ASN A 60 9.75 -4.95 28.12
CA ASN A 60 9.17 -5.39 29.40
C ASN A 60 10.01 -4.94 30.62
N PHE A 61 11.34 -5.02 30.50
CA PHE A 61 12.24 -4.67 31.59
C PHE A 61 12.37 -3.17 31.83
N ARG A 62 12.34 -2.35 30.75
CA ARG A 62 12.74 -0.94 30.88
C ARG A 62 11.83 0.05 30.18
N ILE A 63 11.45 -0.21 28.91
CA ILE A 63 10.79 0.80 28.07
C ILE A 63 9.37 1.05 28.55
N LYS A 64 8.61 0.01 28.89
CA LYS A 64 7.23 0.11 29.38
C LYS A 64 7.14 1.00 30.62
N GLU A 65 7.99 0.75 31.61
CA GLU A 65 8.03 1.55 32.85
C GLU A 65 8.44 3.01 32.59
N TYR A 66 9.44 3.20 31.72
CA TYR A 66 9.90 4.55 31.35
C TYR A 66 8.79 5.37 30.69
N ILE A 67 8.10 4.79 29.71
CA ILE A 67 6.97 5.45 29.01
C ILE A 67 5.85 5.77 30.01
N SER A 68 5.45 4.80 30.86
CA SER A 68 4.43 5.02 31.87
C SER A 68 4.77 6.19 32.80
N LYS A 69 6.02 6.28 33.27
CA LYS A 69 6.48 7.41 34.10
C LYS A 69 6.46 8.74 33.34
N CYS A 70 6.77 8.74 32.04
CA CYS A 70 6.69 9.95 31.23
C CYS A 70 5.25 10.43 31.05
N MET A 71 4.32 9.50 30.81
CA MET A 71 2.89 9.83 30.68
C MET A 71 2.29 10.34 31.97
N GLN A 72 2.67 9.74 33.10
CA GLN A 72 2.25 10.21 34.41
C GLN A 72 2.72 11.65 34.68
N LYS A 73 4.00 11.94 34.43
CA LYS A 73 4.53 13.31 34.58
C LYS A 73 3.85 14.31 33.65
N TYR A 74 3.50 13.89 32.44
CA TYR A 74 2.78 14.73 31.50
C TYR A 74 1.37 15.06 32.00
N ALA A 75 0.65 14.08 32.53
CA ALA A 75 -0.67 14.28 33.12
C ALA A 75 -0.61 15.24 34.34
N GLU A 76 0.33 15.02 35.26
CA GLU A 76 0.56 15.88 36.42
C GLU A 76 0.88 17.34 36.02
N ALA A 77 1.73 17.53 34.99
CA ALA A 77 2.06 18.86 34.49
C ALA A 77 0.86 19.60 33.86
N ASN A 78 -0.17 18.86 33.43
CA ASN A 78 -1.40 19.40 32.86
C ASN A 78 -2.58 19.36 33.84
N ASN A 79 -2.36 19.03 35.10
CA ASN A 79 -3.39 18.89 36.14
C ASN A 79 -4.56 17.97 35.72
N THR A 80 -4.22 16.82 35.09
CA THR A 80 -5.18 15.82 34.63
C THR A 80 -4.80 14.44 35.14
N ASP A 81 -5.75 13.50 35.14
CA ASP A 81 -5.46 12.11 35.36
C ASP A 81 -4.80 11.47 34.13
N ASN A 82 -3.95 10.48 34.35
CA ASN A 82 -3.32 9.75 33.25
C ASN A 82 -4.23 8.62 32.76
N PHE A 83 -4.83 8.81 31.60
CA PHE A 83 -5.64 7.81 30.90
C PHE A 83 -4.89 7.18 29.70
N LEU A 84 -3.64 7.60 29.43
CA LEU A 84 -2.87 7.14 28.29
C LEU A 84 -2.10 5.86 28.64
N VAL A 85 -2.37 4.81 27.91
CA VAL A 85 -1.63 3.53 27.99
C VAL A 85 -0.92 3.30 26.67
N PHE A 86 0.41 3.20 26.72
CA PHE A 86 1.22 2.83 25.57
C PHE A 86 1.71 1.40 25.72
N GLU A 87 1.40 0.57 24.74
CA GLU A 87 1.78 -0.83 24.70
C GLU A 87 2.59 -1.15 23.44
N LEU A 88 3.38 -2.21 23.52
CA LEU A 88 4.07 -2.74 22.33
C LEU A 88 3.03 -3.48 21.47
N GLU A 89 2.74 -2.93 20.31
CA GLU A 89 1.75 -3.47 19.36
C GLU A 89 2.37 -4.44 18.36
N THR A 90 3.57 -4.10 17.88
CA THR A 90 4.26 -4.91 16.86
C THR A 90 5.76 -4.80 16.96
N ILE A 91 6.47 -5.89 16.59
CA ILE A 91 7.90 -5.87 16.25
C ILE A 91 8.00 -6.25 14.78
N ALA A 92 8.73 -5.47 13.99
CA ALA A 92 8.97 -5.73 12.57
C ALA A 92 10.45 -6.01 12.31
N HIS A 93 10.74 -6.96 11.42
CA HIS A 93 12.11 -7.19 10.94
C HIS A 93 12.61 -5.99 10.12
N SER A 94 11.73 -5.43 9.30
CA SER A 94 12.02 -4.28 8.46
C SER A 94 10.75 -3.49 8.14
N GLY A 95 10.94 -2.25 7.67
CA GLY A 95 9.82 -1.40 7.28
C GLY A 95 10.21 -0.35 6.26
N ILE A 96 9.26 0.07 5.45
CA ILE A 96 9.40 1.10 4.42
C ILE A 96 8.36 2.19 4.71
N TRP A 97 8.82 3.40 5.01
CA TRP A 97 7.96 4.57 5.22
C TRP A 97 8.02 5.48 4.00
N MET A 98 6.98 5.41 3.15
CA MET A 98 6.90 6.14 1.89
C MET A 98 6.42 7.59 2.05
N ALA A 99 5.48 7.81 2.95
CA ALA A 99 4.90 9.12 3.26
C ALA A 99 4.10 9.07 4.56
N LYS A 100 3.58 10.22 5.01
CA LYS A 100 2.64 10.26 6.14
C LYS A 100 1.46 9.32 5.90
N LYS A 101 1.22 8.41 6.84
CA LYS A 101 0.17 7.37 6.78
C LYS A 101 0.29 6.41 5.58
N LYS A 102 1.52 6.24 5.04
CA LYS A 102 1.80 5.29 3.97
C LYS A 102 3.09 4.54 4.29
N TYR A 103 2.95 3.33 4.81
CA TYR A 103 4.09 2.51 5.19
C TYR A 103 3.78 1.01 5.10
N LEU A 104 4.84 0.24 5.01
CA LEU A 104 4.87 -1.22 4.91
C LEU A 104 5.79 -1.75 6.00
N GLN A 105 5.43 -2.86 6.63
CA GLN A 105 6.23 -3.50 7.67
C GLN A 105 6.18 -5.02 7.51
N ASP A 106 7.33 -5.66 7.57
CA ASP A 106 7.45 -7.11 7.69
C ASP A 106 7.38 -7.49 9.18
N ILE A 107 6.22 -7.98 9.62
CA ILE A 107 5.93 -8.20 11.03
C ILE A 107 6.55 -9.49 11.52
N ALA A 108 7.39 -9.38 12.56
CA ALA A 108 7.97 -10.50 13.31
C ALA A 108 7.09 -10.93 14.49
N TRP A 109 6.45 -9.96 15.15
CA TRP A 109 5.60 -10.20 16.33
C TRP A 109 4.47 -9.18 16.40
N THR A 110 3.31 -9.60 16.88
CA THR A 110 2.16 -8.72 17.16
C THR A 110 1.35 -9.20 18.35
N ASP A 111 0.82 -8.24 19.13
CA ASP A 111 -0.11 -8.47 20.23
C ASP A 111 -1.49 -8.97 19.79
N LYS A 112 -1.84 -8.75 18.51
CA LYS A 112 -3.16 -9.09 17.93
C LYS A 112 -3.40 -10.59 17.74
N LEU A 113 -2.34 -11.40 17.86
CA LEU A 113 -2.42 -12.86 17.79
C LEU A 113 -2.39 -13.46 19.19
N LYS A 114 -2.93 -14.68 19.32
CA LYS A 114 -2.81 -15.47 20.55
C LYS A 114 -1.34 -15.68 20.89
N GLU A 115 -1.02 -15.83 22.16
CA GLU A 115 0.36 -15.85 22.65
C GLU A 115 1.23 -16.92 21.99
N ASP A 116 0.68 -18.11 21.73
CA ASP A 116 1.30 -19.22 21.02
C ASP A 116 1.55 -18.98 19.52
N GLN A 117 0.89 -17.96 18.94
CA GLN A 117 0.92 -17.64 17.52
C GLN A 117 1.67 -16.36 17.18
N ARG A 118 2.10 -15.60 18.21
CA ARG A 118 2.64 -14.23 18.04
C ARG A 118 3.94 -14.17 17.23
N TYR A 119 4.73 -15.25 17.22
CA TYR A 119 5.95 -15.35 16.43
C TYR A 119 5.76 -16.18 15.16
N GLU A 120 5.12 -17.32 15.22
CA GLU A 120 5.02 -18.23 14.08
C GLU A 120 4.10 -17.75 12.95
N ARG A 121 3.01 -17.04 13.31
CA ARG A 121 2.04 -16.53 12.34
C ARG A 121 2.19 -15.03 12.05
N ALA A 122 3.09 -14.35 12.72
CA ALA A 122 3.29 -12.92 12.53
C ALA A 122 3.96 -12.57 11.19
N SER A 123 4.59 -13.53 10.50
CA SER A 123 5.23 -13.30 9.20
C SER A 123 4.23 -12.87 8.12
N TYR A 124 3.76 -11.63 8.21
CA TYR A 124 2.92 -10.99 7.21
C TYR A 124 3.34 -9.53 7.01
N ILE A 125 3.06 -9.00 5.83
CA ILE A 125 3.34 -7.61 5.53
C ILE A 125 2.14 -6.75 5.97
N LYS A 126 2.31 -5.99 7.05
CA LYS A 126 1.36 -4.95 7.48
C LYS A 126 1.48 -3.77 6.53
N THR A 127 0.37 -3.39 5.93
CA THR A 127 0.33 -2.27 4.98
C THR A 127 -0.64 -1.20 5.46
N ILE A 128 -0.20 0.05 5.44
CA ILE A 128 -1.04 1.22 5.77
C ILE A 128 -1.00 2.21 4.61
N GLY A 129 -2.18 2.64 4.17
CA GLY A 129 -2.33 3.67 3.14
C GLY A 129 -1.83 3.29 1.74
N PHE A 130 -1.38 2.05 1.53
CA PHE A 130 -0.89 1.58 0.24
C PHE A 130 -2.00 0.89 -0.58
N GLU A 131 -1.84 0.84 -1.88
CA GLU A 131 -2.86 0.37 -2.84
C GLU A 131 -3.31 -1.07 -2.62
N VAL A 132 -2.48 -1.91 -2.03
CA VAL A 132 -2.78 -3.33 -1.71
C VAL A 132 -4.05 -3.48 -0.87
N ILE A 133 -4.31 -2.53 0.04
CA ILE A 133 -5.49 -2.59 0.93
C ILE A 133 -6.65 -1.69 0.49
N GLN A 134 -6.43 -0.83 -0.51
CA GLN A 134 -7.45 0.11 -0.94
C GLN A 134 -8.53 -0.59 -1.78
N SER A 135 -9.79 -0.44 -1.39
CA SER A 135 -10.93 -0.99 -2.13
C SER A 135 -11.07 -0.41 -3.55
N SER A 136 -10.48 0.76 -3.79
CA SER A 136 -10.44 1.40 -5.11
C SER A 136 -9.49 0.72 -6.11
N THR A 137 -8.50 -0.03 -5.63
CA THR A 137 -7.53 -0.75 -6.46
C THR A 137 -8.18 -2.02 -7.04
N PRO A 138 -7.91 -2.37 -8.30
CA PRO A 138 -8.39 -3.61 -8.92
C PRO A 138 -8.01 -4.85 -8.11
N THR A 139 -8.86 -5.86 -8.10
CA THR A 139 -8.63 -7.10 -7.32
C THR A 139 -7.36 -7.81 -7.75
N PHE A 140 -7.14 -7.91 -9.05
CA PHE A 140 -5.90 -8.48 -9.62
C PHE A 140 -4.68 -7.71 -9.13
N ALA A 141 -4.70 -6.37 -9.26
CA ALA A 141 -3.57 -5.54 -8.85
C ALA A 141 -3.26 -5.66 -7.35
N ARG A 142 -4.28 -5.69 -6.48
CA ARG A 142 -4.07 -5.90 -5.03
C ARG A 142 -3.33 -7.20 -4.73
N LYS A 143 -3.71 -8.29 -5.39
CA LYS A 143 -3.06 -9.59 -5.22
C LYS A 143 -1.60 -9.51 -5.69
N LYS A 144 -1.35 -9.05 -6.91
CA LYS A 144 0.00 -9.00 -7.49
C LYS A 144 0.93 -8.01 -6.80
N LEU A 145 0.41 -6.87 -6.33
CA LEU A 145 1.18 -5.94 -5.49
C LEU A 145 1.58 -6.58 -4.15
N LYS A 146 0.69 -7.38 -3.54
CA LYS A 146 1.03 -8.12 -2.32
C LYS A 146 2.13 -9.15 -2.58
N ASP A 147 2.04 -9.90 -3.68
CA ASP A 147 3.06 -10.88 -4.06
C ASP A 147 4.42 -10.19 -4.34
N ALA A 148 4.41 -9.02 -5.02
CA ALA A 148 5.61 -8.22 -5.26
C ALA A 148 6.25 -7.72 -3.96
N LEU A 149 5.45 -7.27 -3.00
CA LEU A 149 5.95 -6.87 -1.68
C LEU A 149 6.57 -8.05 -0.92
N GLN A 150 5.96 -9.23 -1.01
CA GLN A 150 6.56 -10.44 -0.42
C GLN A 150 7.92 -10.77 -1.05
N LEU A 151 8.05 -10.62 -2.37
CA LEU A 151 9.33 -10.79 -3.07
C LEU A 151 10.38 -9.82 -2.54
N ILE A 152 10.02 -8.54 -2.34
CA ILE A 152 10.92 -7.50 -1.83
C ILE A 152 11.35 -7.79 -0.39
N PHE A 153 10.42 -8.11 0.50
CA PHE A 153 10.72 -8.30 1.93
C PHE A 153 11.38 -9.64 2.26
N LYS A 154 11.14 -10.69 1.47
CA LYS A 154 11.73 -12.03 1.70
C LYS A 154 13.10 -12.20 1.06
N SER A 155 13.52 -11.29 0.19
CA SER A 155 14.83 -11.31 -0.44
C SER A 155 15.82 -10.52 0.43
N ASP A 156 16.95 -11.12 0.77
CA ASP A 156 18.04 -10.41 1.48
C ASP A 156 18.54 -9.20 0.67
N GLN A 157 18.47 -9.29 -0.64
CA GLN A 157 18.76 -8.18 -1.57
C GLN A 157 17.84 -8.26 -2.79
N PRO A 158 16.68 -7.60 -2.77
CA PRO A 158 15.80 -7.58 -3.92
C PRO A 158 16.48 -6.87 -5.10
N THR A 159 16.67 -7.58 -6.20
CA THR A 159 17.25 -6.98 -7.40
C THR A 159 16.16 -6.37 -8.28
N GLN A 160 16.51 -5.31 -9.02
CA GLN A 160 15.58 -4.72 -9.98
C GLN A 160 15.17 -5.73 -11.06
N GLU A 161 16.09 -6.62 -11.45
CA GLU A 161 15.83 -7.67 -12.44
C GLU A 161 14.75 -8.66 -11.96
N SER A 162 14.82 -9.12 -10.71
CA SER A 162 13.82 -10.04 -10.15
C SER A 162 12.43 -9.42 -10.16
N ILE A 163 12.33 -8.12 -9.84
CA ILE A 163 11.08 -7.37 -9.85
C ILE A 163 10.55 -7.20 -11.29
N VAL A 164 11.41 -6.85 -12.24
CA VAL A 164 11.04 -6.71 -13.66
C VAL A 164 10.52 -8.05 -14.20
N ASN A 165 11.20 -9.16 -13.94
CA ASN A 165 10.78 -10.48 -14.40
C ASN A 165 9.43 -10.89 -13.80
N PHE A 166 9.22 -10.65 -12.50
CA PHE A 166 7.93 -10.86 -11.86
C PHE A 166 6.82 -10.03 -12.55
N LEU A 167 7.07 -8.76 -12.85
CA LEU A 167 6.07 -7.88 -13.45
C LEU A 167 5.77 -8.23 -14.92
N ARG A 168 6.74 -8.78 -15.66
CA ARG A 168 6.50 -9.31 -17.02
C ARG A 168 5.50 -10.47 -16.98
N GLU A 169 5.66 -11.41 -16.05
CA GLU A 169 4.71 -12.52 -15.89
C GLU A 169 3.34 -11.99 -15.43
N CYS A 170 3.31 -11.06 -14.48
CA CYS A 170 2.07 -10.41 -14.08
C CYS A 170 1.34 -9.76 -15.26
N LYS A 171 2.06 -9.13 -16.20
CA LYS A 171 1.46 -8.51 -17.39
C LYS A 171 0.80 -9.53 -18.32
N LYS A 172 1.42 -10.70 -18.51
CA LYS A 172 0.83 -11.78 -19.31
C LYS A 172 -0.51 -12.22 -18.71
N GLU A 173 -0.52 -12.49 -17.39
CA GLU A 173 -1.73 -12.86 -16.67
C GLU A 173 -2.79 -11.74 -16.68
N PHE A 174 -2.36 -10.47 -16.57
CA PHE A 174 -3.25 -9.32 -16.55
C PHE A 174 -4.09 -9.19 -17.84
N LYS A 175 -3.49 -9.46 -18.98
CA LYS A 175 -4.19 -9.44 -20.27
C LYS A 175 -5.26 -10.52 -20.43
N LEU A 176 -5.13 -11.61 -19.67
CA LEU A 176 -6.06 -12.73 -19.68
C LEU A 176 -7.10 -12.65 -18.56
N ALA A 177 -6.92 -11.73 -17.62
CA ALA A 177 -7.81 -11.58 -16.48
C ALA A 177 -9.17 -10.98 -16.87
N PRO A 178 -10.27 -11.32 -16.17
CA PRO A 178 -11.57 -10.68 -16.36
C PRO A 178 -11.45 -9.15 -16.19
N ILE A 179 -12.15 -8.39 -17.03
CA ILE A 179 -12.12 -6.92 -16.99
C ILE A 179 -12.53 -6.39 -15.62
N ASP A 180 -13.48 -7.02 -14.95
CA ASP A 180 -13.92 -6.68 -13.59
C ASP A 180 -12.80 -6.76 -12.56
N ASP A 181 -11.82 -7.65 -12.76
CA ASP A 181 -10.70 -7.82 -11.84
C ASP A 181 -9.56 -6.82 -12.08
N ILE A 182 -9.46 -6.26 -13.29
CA ILE A 182 -8.43 -5.30 -13.67
C ILE A 182 -8.92 -3.85 -13.71
N ALA A 183 -10.23 -3.61 -13.69
CA ALA A 183 -10.82 -2.28 -13.65
C ALA A 183 -10.80 -1.69 -12.22
N PHE A 184 -10.57 -0.38 -12.12
CA PHE A 184 -10.59 0.35 -10.86
C PHE A 184 -12.01 0.47 -10.31
N ASN A 185 -12.17 0.29 -9.01
CA ASN A 185 -13.43 0.57 -8.33
C ASN A 185 -13.50 2.07 -8.00
N ARG A 186 -14.54 2.72 -8.43
CA ARG A 186 -14.80 4.13 -8.14
C ARG A 186 -16.27 4.34 -7.81
N ARG A 187 -16.57 5.51 -7.29
CA ARG A 187 -17.94 5.97 -7.11
C ARG A 187 -18.06 7.31 -7.81
N THR A 188 -19.17 7.55 -8.49
CA THR A 188 -19.42 8.84 -9.13
C THR A 188 -20.44 9.65 -8.35
N ASN A 189 -20.18 10.95 -8.23
CA ASN A 189 -21.07 11.90 -7.58
C ASN A 189 -21.13 13.19 -8.42
N ASN A 190 -22.24 13.90 -8.32
CA ASN A 190 -22.43 15.21 -8.94
C ASN A 190 -22.27 15.20 -10.49
N ILE A 191 -22.69 14.14 -11.15
CA ILE A 191 -22.56 14.02 -12.62
C ILE A 191 -23.17 15.23 -13.31
N GLN A 192 -24.37 15.64 -12.92
CA GLN A 192 -25.11 16.79 -13.52
C GLN A 192 -24.36 18.12 -13.40
N LYS A 193 -23.50 18.27 -12.39
CA LYS A 193 -22.69 19.50 -12.23
C LYS A 193 -21.69 19.69 -13.38
N TYR A 194 -21.26 18.60 -13.99
CA TYR A 194 -20.18 18.58 -14.97
C TYR A 194 -20.64 18.31 -16.40
N ILE A 195 -21.89 17.88 -16.61
CA ILE A 195 -22.45 17.68 -17.92
C ILE A 195 -22.97 19.03 -18.41
N LEU A 196 -22.59 19.43 -19.63
CA LEU A 196 -22.99 20.68 -20.25
C LEU A 196 -24.22 20.53 -21.17
N ASP A 197 -24.50 19.29 -21.56
CA ASP A 197 -25.69 18.90 -22.29
C ASP A 197 -26.19 17.51 -21.85
N ASP A 198 -27.35 17.08 -22.34
CA ASP A 198 -27.96 15.79 -22.00
C ASP A 198 -27.34 14.59 -22.76
N TYR A 199 -26.00 14.54 -22.82
CA TYR A 199 -25.25 13.52 -23.55
C TYR A 199 -25.46 13.53 -25.07
N GLU A 200 -25.87 14.63 -25.65
CA GLU A 200 -26.01 14.72 -27.12
C GLU A 200 -24.64 14.93 -27.78
N THR A 201 -23.81 15.81 -27.25
CA THR A 201 -22.53 16.23 -27.85
C THR A 201 -21.31 15.82 -27.05
N PHE A 202 -21.46 15.09 -25.93
CA PHE A 202 -20.39 14.66 -25.03
C PHE A 202 -19.49 15.84 -24.56
N GLN A 203 -20.12 16.89 -24.02
CA GLN A 203 -19.41 18.05 -23.49
C GLN A 203 -19.40 18.08 -21.97
N PHE A 204 -18.25 18.40 -21.41
CA PHE A 204 -18.04 18.51 -19.97
C PHE A 204 -17.47 19.87 -19.57
N ALA A 205 -17.78 20.28 -18.35
CA ALA A 205 -17.17 21.43 -17.72
C ALA A 205 -15.65 21.25 -17.58
N SER A 206 -14.93 22.36 -17.55
CA SER A 206 -13.48 22.35 -17.25
C SER A 206 -13.21 21.67 -15.91
N LYS A 207 -12.11 20.90 -15.82
CA LYS A 207 -11.69 20.17 -14.61
C LYS A 207 -12.66 19.08 -14.13
N THR A 208 -13.45 18.50 -15.04
CA THR A 208 -14.29 17.35 -14.70
C THR A 208 -13.45 16.17 -14.19
N PRO A 209 -13.80 15.59 -13.02
CA PRO A 209 -13.08 14.43 -12.50
C PRO A 209 -13.15 13.22 -13.45
N SER A 210 -12.08 12.44 -13.51
CA SER A 210 -11.96 11.28 -14.41
C SER A 210 -13.09 10.24 -14.26
N ASN A 211 -13.56 9.98 -13.03
CA ASN A 211 -14.69 9.09 -12.78
C ASN A 211 -16.01 9.62 -13.33
N VAL A 212 -16.20 10.94 -13.33
CA VAL A 212 -17.38 11.58 -13.91
C VAL A 212 -17.30 11.55 -15.45
N LYS A 213 -16.12 11.82 -16.03
CA LYS A 213 -15.89 11.66 -17.48
C LYS A 213 -16.20 10.24 -17.94
N ALA A 214 -15.68 9.25 -17.22
CA ALA A 214 -15.89 7.85 -17.54
C ALA A 214 -17.38 7.46 -17.52
N ALA A 215 -18.12 7.90 -16.49
CA ALA A 215 -19.55 7.69 -16.37
C ALA A 215 -20.34 8.40 -17.50
N GLY A 216 -19.96 9.64 -17.80
CA GLY A 216 -20.57 10.41 -18.89
C GLY A 216 -20.30 9.78 -20.24
N TYR A 217 -19.10 9.27 -20.48
CA TYR A 217 -18.77 8.59 -21.73
C TYR A 217 -19.62 7.31 -21.92
N TYR A 218 -19.79 6.53 -20.86
CA TYR A 218 -20.71 5.40 -20.88
C TYR A 218 -22.14 5.85 -21.25
N ASN A 219 -22.67 6.87 -20.56
CA ASN A 219 -24.01 7.36 -20.79
C ASN A 219 -24.20 7.92 -22.21
N TYR A 220 -23.19 8.62 -22.73
CA TYR A 220 -23.17 9.11 -24.12
C TYR A 220 -23.23 7.95 -25.11
N LEU A 221 -22.37 6.94 -24.97
CA LEU A 221 -22.39 5.76 -25.86
C LEU A 221 -23.71 4.98 -25.77
N LEU A 222 -24.21 4.78 -24.55
CA LEU A 222 -25.51 4.12 -24.34
C LEU A 222 -26.61 4.91 -24.99
N ASN A 223 -26.65 6.24 -24.83
CA ASN A 223 -27.67 7.11 -25.42
C ASN A 223 -27.66 7.09 -26.97
N ASN A 224 -26.50 6.90 -27.56
CA ASN A 224 -26.33 6.81 -29.02
C ASN A 224 -26.35 5.36 -29.55
N SER A 225 -26.70 4.38 -28.71
CA SER A 225 -26.76 2.96 -29.08
C SER A 225 -28.20 2.44 -29.15
N LYS A 226 -28.38 1.28 -29.79
CA LYS A 226 -29.66 0.52 -29.78
C LYS A 226 -29.89 -0.21 -28.44
N TYR A 227 -28.95 -0.13 -27.48
CA TYR A 227 -28.97 -0.93 -26.26
C TYR A 227 -29.57 -0.20 -25.05
N LYS A 228 -30.19 0.98 -25.23
CA LYS A 228 -30.84 1.77 -24.16
C LYS A 228 -31.79 1.00 -23.25
N LYS A 229 -32.47 -0.01 -23.81
CA LYS A 229 -33.43 -0.85 -23.07
C LYS A 229 -32.74 -1.99 -22.31
N LYS A 230 -31.51 -2.34 -22.70
CA LYS A 230 -30.75 -3.45 -22.10
C LYS A 230 -29.94 -2.97 -20.89
N TYR A 231 -29.29 -1.82 -20.97
CA TYR A 231 -28.41 -1.30 -19.96
C TYR A 231 -28.99 -0.08 -19.25
N LYS A 232 -28.63 0.07 -17.97
CA LYS A 232 -29.06 1.23 -17.18
C LYS A 232 -28.10 2.42 -17.37
N THR A 233 -28.64 3.62 -17.39
CA THR A 233 -27.86 4.86 -17.30
C THR A 233 -27.18 4.96 -15.94
N ILE A 234 -25.90 5.31 -15.91
CA ILE A 234 -25.16 5.55 -14.67
C ILE A 234 -25.63 6.86 -14.05
N THR A 235 -25.99 6.79 -12.75
CA THR A 235 -26.47 7.92 -11.96
C THR A 235 -25.56 8.23 -10.78
N ASN A 236 -25.86 9.29 -10.03
CA ASN A 236 -25.07 9.67 -8.86
C ASN A 236 -25.09 8.62 -7.76
N GLY A 237 -23.94 8.43 -7.11
CA GLY A 237 -23.77 7.53 -5.96
C GLY A 237 -23.49 6.08 -6.33
N GLU A 238 -23.56 5.72 -7.61
CA GLU A 238 -23.32 4.35 -8.04
C GLU A 238 -21.86 3.95 -7.96
N LYS A 239 -21.61 2.67 -7.65
CA LYS A 239 -20.30 2.05 -7.72
C LYS A 239 -20.02 1.71 -9.18
N LEU A 240 -18.82 2.03 -9.64
CA LEU A 240 -18.37 1.86 -11.00
C LEU A 240 -17.10 1.02 -11.09
N LYS A 241 -16.96 0.33 -12.19
CA LYS A 241 -15.74 -0.20 -12.73
C LYS A 241 -15.22 0.75 -13.80
N ILE A 242 -13.94 1.17 -13.70
CA ILE A 242 -13.33 2.12 -14.63
C ILE A 242 -12.04 1.54 -15.19
N TYR A 243 -11.87 1.64 -16.50
CA TYR A 243 -10.63 1.28 -17.17
C TYR A 243 -10.15 2.35 -18.16
N GLN A 244 -8.87 2.26 -18.51
CA GLN A 244 -8.23 3.12 -19.49
C GLN A 244 -8.62 2.64 -20.88
N VAL A 245 -8.95 3.56 -21.77
CA VAL A 245 -9.40 3.29 -23.14
C VAL A 245 -8.24 3.48 -24.09
N ALA A 246 -8.08 2.55 -25.03
CA ALA A 246 -7.24 2.78 -26.20
C ALA A 246 -7.92 3.84 -27.06
N ASP A 247 -7.40 5.06 -27.00
CA ASP A 247 -8.03 6.21 -27.68
C ASP A 247 -8.05 6.01 -29.20
N GLN A 248 -9.24 5.85 -29.73
CA GLN A 248 -9.47 5.79 -31.16
C GLN A 248 -10.20 7.05 -31.71
N ASN A 249 -10.83 7.83 -30.81
CA ASN A 249 -11.71 8.91 -31.22
C ASN A 249 -11.51 10.24 -30.46
N GLY A 250 -10.55 10.32 -29.53
CA GLY A 250 -10.25 11.54 -28.75
C GLY A 250 -11.37 11.98 -27.78
N LEU A 251 -12.40 11.16 -27.56
CA LEU A 251 -13.54 11.54 -26.74
C LEU A 251 -13.27 11.39 -25.24
N SER A 252 -12.67 10.28 -24.83
CA SER A 252 -12.31 10.04 -23.44
C SER A 252 -11.19 9.01 -23.33
N ASP A 253 -10.26 9.25 -22.39
CA ASP A 253 -9.19 8.33 -22.00
C ASP A 253 -9.63 7.26 -20.99
N VAL A 254 -10.88 7.33 -20.52
CA VAL A 254 -11.44 6.44 -19.51
C VAL A 254 -12.89 6.06 -19.83
N PHE A 255 -13.26 4.82 -19.49
CA PHE A 255 -14.63 4.32 -19.62
C PHE A 255 -15.07 3.68 -18.31
N ALA A 256 -16.34 3.86 -17.96
CA ALA A 256 -16.97 3.25 -16.78
C ALA A 256 -18.11 2.32 -17.16
N TYR A 257 -18.41 1.37 -16.26
CA TYR A 257 -19.60 0.54 -16.34
C TYR A 257 -20.04 0.09 -14.95
N LEU A 258 -21.25 -0.42 -14.81
CA LEU A 258 -21.76 -0.96 -13.57
C LEU A 258 -21.11 -2.34 -13.28
N PRO A 259 -20.68 -2.65 -12.06
CA PRO A 259 -20.03 -3.91 -11.74
C PRO A 259 -20.86 -5.13 -12.19
N GLY A 260 -20.24 -6.05 -12.91
CA GLY A 260 -20.88 -7.25 -13.45
C GLY A 260 -21.77 -7.02 -14.68
N ASP A 261 -21.86 -5.77 -15.18
CA ASP A 261 -22.71 -5.42 -16.33
C ASP A 261 -21.89 -4.67 -17.40
N ASN A 262 -20.78 -5.28 -17.83
CA ASN A 262 -19.92 -4.68 -18.86
C ASN A 262 -20.64 -4.73 -20.22
N PRO A 263 -20.88 -3.57 -20.88
CA PRO A 263 -21.61 -3.49 -22.14
C PRO A 263 -20.71 -3.80 -23.34
N TYR A 264 -20.31 -5.05 -23.49
CA TYR A 264 -19.39 -5.51 -24.56
C TYR A 264 -19.77 -5.06 -25.97
N GLU A 265 -21.07 -4.78 -26.21
CA GLU A 265 -21.58 -4.40 -27.54
C GLU A 265 -21.18 -2.98 -27.94
N PHE A 266 -20.92 -2.09 -26.98
CA PHE A 266 -20.54 -0.70 -27.27
C PHE A 266 -19.38 -0.17 -26.42
N ALA A 267 -18.85 -1.00 -25.51
CA ALA A 267 -17.71 -0.63 -24.71
C ALA A 267 -16.46 -0.43 -25.59
N PRO A 268 -15.73 0.67 -25.42
CA PRO A 268 -14.49 0.89 -26.14
C PRO A 268 -13.39 -0.10 -25.72
N ALA A 269 -12.42 -0.32 -26.60
CA ALA A 269 -11.31 -1.21 -26.33
C ALA A 269 -10.47 -0.71 -25.15
N ILE A 270 -10.06 -1.63 -24.29
CA ILE A 270 -9.20 -1.34 -23.15
C ILE A 270 -7.74 -1.12 -23.60
N ASP A 271 -7.09 -0.09 -23.08
CA ASP A 271 -5.63 0.05 -23.13
C ASP A 271 -5.02 -0.76 -21.97
N PHE A 272 -4.72 -2.03 -22.25
CA PHE A 272 -4.14 -2.93 -21.26
C PHE A 272 -2.79 -2.44 -20.72
N ASP A 273 -2.00 -1.78 -21.55
CA ASP A 273 -0.67 -1.33 -21.17
C ASP A 273 -0.77 -0.13 -20.20
N LEU A 274 -1.58 0.86 -20.52
CA LEU A 274 -1.83 2.00 -19.64
C LEU A 274 -2.59 1.57 -18.36
N GLN A 275 -3.53 0.64 -18.47
CA GLN A 275 -4.25 0.09 -17.33
C GLN A 275 -3.30 -0.64 -16.36
N PHE A 276 -2.38 -1.46 -16.87
CA PHE A 276 -1.37 -2.15 -16.07
C PHE A 276 -0.40 -1.17 -15.42
N GLU A 277 0.06 -0.17 -16.17
CA GLU A 277 0.93 0.89 -15.66
C GLU A 277 0.30 1.58 -14.43
N LYS A 278 -0.92 2.08 -14.57
CA LYS A 278 -1.62 2.78 -13.47
C LYS A 278 -1.97 1.87 -12.30
N ALA A 279 -2.29 0.59 -12.57
CA ALA A 279 -2.72 -0.33 -11.53
C ALA A 279 -1.56 -0.97 -10.75
N ILE A 280 -0.40 -1.18 -11.38
CA ILE A 280 0.71 -1.97 -10.82
C ILE A 280 2.04 -1.21 -10.86
N ILE A 281 2.46 -0.67 -12.02
CA ILE A 281 3.79 -0.05 -12.14
C ILE A 281 3.89 1.22 -11.30
N ASP A 282 2.91 2.12 -11.37
CA ASP A 282 2.92 3.36 -10.58
C ASP A 282 2.96 3.11 -9.06
N PRO A 283 2.14 2.20 -8.49
CA PRO A 283 2.30 1.80 -7.09
C PRO A 283 3.67 1.23 -6.76
N MET A 284 4.21 0.35 -7.60
CA MET A 284 5.53 -0.25 -7.39
C MET A 284 6.65 0.79 -7.43
N ASN A 285 6.60 1.74 -8.35
CA ASN A 285 7.59 2.82 -8.43
C ASN A 285 7.66 3.65 -7.14
N ARG A 286 6.55 3.84 -6.43
CA ARG A 286 6.56 4.52 -5.13
C ARG A 286 7.30 3.71 -4.06
N VAL A 287 7.16 2.39 -4.07
CA VAL A 287 7.91 1.50 -3.17
C VAL A 287 9.40 1.53 -3.51
N LEU A 288 9.74 1.37 -4.79
CA LEU A 288 11.14 1.35 -5.26
C LEU A 288 11.86 2.67 -4.97
N ALA A 289 11.18 3.81 -5.14
CA ALA A 289 11.73 5.12 -4.79
C ALA A 289 12.11 5.20 -3.31
N SER A 290 11.32 4.60 -2.41
CA SER A 290 11.62 4.57 -0.98
C SER A 290 12.78 3.62 -0.62
N LEU A 291 13.12 2.71 -1.51
CA LEU A 291 14.27 1.81 -1.42
C LEU A 291 15.52 2.37 -2.14
N ASN A 292 15.47 3.61 -2.65
CA ASN A 292 16.50 4.22 -3.50
C ASN A 292 16.82 3.38 -4.75
N MET A 293 15.86 2.58 -5.23
CA MET A 293 15.96 1.83 -6.47
C MET A 293 15.50 2.69 -7.66
N LYS A 294 16.02 2.40 -8.84
CA LYS A 294 15.59 3.09 -10.07
C LYS A 294 14.12 2.80 -10.36
N PRO A 295 13.37 3.77 -10.91
CA PRO A 295 12.01 3.51 -11.35
C PRO A 295 12.01 2.43 -12.44
N LEU A 296 10.91 1.68 -12.48
CA LEU A 296 10.69 0.68 -13.53
C LEU A 296 10.52 1.39 -14.87
N ASP A 297 11.37 1.06 -15.82
CA ASP A 297 11.20 1.53 -17.19
C ASP A 297 10.04 0.77 -17.84
N ARG A 298 9.07 1.53 -18.35
CA ARG A 298 7.96 1.00 -19.14
C ARG A 298 8.45 0.09 -20.24
N ASN A 299 9.46 0.51 -20.99
CA ASN A 299 10.00 -0.24 -22.12
C ASN A 299 10.55 -1.61 -21.70
N LEU A 300 11.17 -1.72 -20.53
CA LEU A 300 11.69 -3.00 -20.03
C LEU A 300 10.59 -4.03 -19.71
N ILE A 301 9.40 -3.55 -19.36
CA ILE A 301 8.26 -4.41 -19.00
C ILE A 301 7.40 -4.70 -20.24
N PHE A 302 7.35 -3.79 -21.19
CA PHE A 302 6.46 -3.84 -22.35
C PHE A 302 7.16 -4.33 -23.64
N SER A 303 8.49 -4.25 -23.73
CA SER A 303 9.21 -4.91 -24.82
C SER A 303 9.07 -6.43 -24.66
N SER A 304 8.49 -7.10 -25.66
CA SER A 304 8.68 -8.53 -25.82
C SER A 304 10.19 -8.81 -25.86
N SER A 305 10.69 -9.75 -25.05
CA SER A 305 12.06 -10.21 -25.20
C SER A 305 12.21 -10.75 -26.62
N LEU A 306 13.27 -10.37 -27.31
CA LEU A 306 13.61 -10.90 -28.65
C LEU A 306 13.81 -12.44 -28.64
N PHE A 307 13.61 -13.09 -27.49
CA PHE A 307 13.83 -14.52 -27.23
C PHE A 307 12.55 -15.27 -26.79
N ASP A 308 11.38 -14.65 -26.83
CA ASP A 308 10.09 -15.35 -26.63
C ASP A 308 9.65 -16.00 -27.97
N PHE A 309 10.41 -17.02 -28.42
CA PHE A 309 10.02 -17.95 -29.48
C PHE A 309 9.74 -19.32 -28.89
#